data_29bfe39fb362f26d49e0b6047140ccc2
#
_entry.id   29bfe39fb362f26d49e0b6047140ccc2
#
_cell.length_a   1.000
_cell.length_b   1.000
_cell.length_c   1.000
_cell.angle_alpha   90.00
_cell.angle_beta   90.00
_cell.angle_gamma   90.00
#
_symmetry.space_group_name_H-M   'P 1'
#
loop_
_entity.id
_entity.type
_entity.pdbx_description
1 polymer ?
#
loop_
_entity_poly.entity_id
_entity_poly.type
_entity_poly.pdbx_seq_one_letter_code
_entity_poly.pdbx_strand_id
1 'polypeptide(L)'
;MCIRDSSSLDQAGPMTQDVSDSALMLDVISKYDTKDSTSVNFKRGDYFKSLSSNIKGKKIGIPKEYRVDGMPKEIESLWQDGITLLKKLGAEIIDISLPHTKYALPAGNAYLV
;
A
#
# COMPACT_ATOMS: atom_id res chain seq x y z
N MET A 1 22.82 8.84 15.94
CA MET A 1 21.83 7.82 16.32
C MET A 1 20.85 7.72 15.17
N CYS A 2 20.86 6.61 14.45
CA CYS A 2 19.90 6.41 13.37
C CYS A 2 18.54 6.09 13.99
N ILE A 3 17.54 6.90 13.70
CA ILE A 3 16.16 6.75 14.21
C ILE A 3 15.38 5.69 13.39
N ARG A 4 16.07 4.91 12.60
CA ARG A 4 15.48 3.86 11.77
C ARG A 4 15.67 2.53 12.47
N ASP A 5 14.72 2.20 13.31
CA ASP A 5 14.89 1.20 14.36
C ASP A 5 14.19 -0.15 14.10
N SER A 6 13.70 -0.35 12.87
CA SER A 6 13.15 -1.63 12.49
C SER A 6 14.18 -2.44 11.70
N SER A 7 14.65 -3.53 12.27
CA SER A 7 15.67 -4.36 11.63
C SER A 7 15.13 -5.23 10.48
N SER A 8 13.83 -5.56 10.49
CA SER A 8 13.28 -6.56 9.57
C SER A 8 12.09 -6.09 8.73
N LEU A 9 11.34 -5.10 9.19
CA LEU A 9 10.10 -4.65 8.54
C LEU A 9 10.16 -3.19 8.09
N ASP A 10 11.33 -2.57 8.18
CA ASP A 10 11.51 -1.20 7.74
C ASP A 10 11.53 -1.12 6.21
N GLN A 11 10.77 -0.19 5.65
CA GLN A 11 10.64 -0.03 4.21
C GLN A 11 10.86 1.43 3.83
N ALA A 12 11.83 1.66 2.94
CA ALA A 12 12.03 2.96 2.33
C ALA A 12 11.04 3.15 1.16
N GLY A 13 10.50 4.36 1.04
CA GLY A 13 9.59 4.71 -0.03
C GLY A 13 9.72 6.17 -0.43
N PRO A 14 9.26 6.56 -1.63
CA PRO A 14 9.29 7.94 -2.08
C PRO A 14 8.29 8.81 -1.31
N MET A 15 8.70 10.03 -0.98
CA MET A 15 7.82 11.10 -0.49
C MET A 15 7.86 12.24 -1.50
N THR A 16 6.78 12.43 -2.24
CA THR A 16 6.71 13.35 -3.37
C THR A 16 5.42 14.16 -3.34
N GLN A 17 5.33 15.21 -4.16
CA GLN A 17 4.13 16.06 -4.23
C GLN A 17 3.00 15.39 -5.03
N ASP A 18 3.34 14.56 -6.00
CA ASP A 18 2.34 13.86 -6.81
C ASP A 18 2.72 12.39 -7.10
N VAL A 19 1.77 11.67 -7.67
CA VAL A 19 1.91 10.24 -7.97
C VAL A 19 2.89 10.00 -9.13
N SER A 20 3.02 10.94 -10.04
CA SER A 20 3.93 10.84 -11.19
C SER A 20 5.39 10.84 -10.73
N ASP A 21 5.73 11.74 -9.82
CA ASP A 21 7.06 11.80 -9.22
C ASP A 21 7.35 10.55 -8.38
N SER A 22 6.35 10.04 -7.64
CA SER A 22 6.47 8.78 -6.92
C SER A 22 6.79 7.61 -7.85
N ALA A 23 6.13 7.54 -9.00
CA ALA A 23 6.36 6.50 -9.99
C ALA A 23 7.77 6.57 -10.59
N LEU A 24 8.24 7.78 -10.92
CA LEU A 24 9.60 8.01 -11.42
C LEU A 24 10.66 7.61 -10.39
N MET A 25 10.47 7.98 -9.12
CA MET A 25 11.39 7.56 -8.05
C MET A 25 11.38 6.04 -7.88
N LEU A 26 10.21 5.40 -7.88
CA LEU A 26 10.11 3.94 -7.80
C LEU A 26 10.80 3.24 -8.96
N ASP A 27 10.75 3.78 -10.18
CA ASP A 27 11.46 3.25 -11.33
C ASP A 27 13.00 3.25 -11.13
N VAL A 28 13.50 4.15 -10.30
CA VAL A 28 14.93 4.22 -9.97
C VAL A 28 15.28 3.30 -8.80
N ILE A 29 14.58 3.42 -7.66
CA ILE A 29 14.98 2.76 -6.41
C ILE A 29 14.63 1.28 -6.35
N SER A 30 13.66 0.80 -7.14
CA SER A 30 13.24 -0.62 -7.15
C SER A 30 14.07 -1.49 -8.11
N LYS A 31 15.24 -1.04 -8.53
CA LYS A 31 16.15 -1.83 -9.38
C LYS A 31 16.80 -2.96 -8.61
N TYR A 32 17.12 -4.04 -9.33
CA TYR A 32 17.90 -5.13 -8.76
C TYR A 32 19.28 -4.66 -8.31
N ASP A 33 19.63 -4.95 -7.08
CA ASP A 33 20.96 -4.70 -6.52
C ASP A 33 21.70 -6.02 -6.33
N THR A 34 22.80 -6.18 -7.03
CA THR A 34 23.66 -7.38 -6.95
C THR A 34 24.38 -7.51 -5.61
N LYS A 35 24.47 -6.44 -4.84
CA LYS A 35 25.13 -6.41 -3.51
C LYS A 35 24.17 -6.74 -2.37
N ASP A 36 22.87 -6.74 -2.63
CA ASP A 36 21.84 -7.08 -1.66
C ASP A 36 21.28 -8.47 -1.94
N SER A 37 21.55 -9.42 -1.05
CA SER A 37 21.11 -10.81 -1.17
C SER A 37 19.58 -10.96 -1.09
N THR A 38 18.86 -9.96 -0.57
CA THR A 38 17.39 -9.95 -0.49
C THR A 38 16.75 -9.36 -1.74
N SER A 39 17.52 -8.68 -2.59
CA SER A 39 17.04 -8.10 -3.82
C SER A 39 16.71 -9.19 -4.85
N VAL A 40 15.54 -9.13 -5.46
CA VAL A 40 15.08 -10.13 -6.42
C VAL A 40 15.22 -9.61 -7.85
N ASN A 41 15.90 -10.39 -8.70
CA ASN A 41 16.00 -10.07 -10.12
C ASN A 41 14.75 -10.55 -10.85
N PHE A 42 13.79 -9.66 -11.06
CA PHE A 42 12.58 -9.94 -11.82
C PHE A 42 12.32 -8.86 -12.88
N LYS A 43 11.57 -9.25 -13.91
CA LYS A 43 11.18 -8.30 -14.96
C LYS A 43 10.16 -7.31 -14.39
N ARG A 44 10.59 -6.09 -14.14
CA ARG A 44 9.73 -5.02 -13.66
C ARG A 44 8.83 -4.47 -14.77
N GLY A 45 7.66 -3.97 -14.35
CA GLY A 45 6.90 -3.04 -15.15
C GLY A 45 7.54 -1.64 -15.15
N ASP A 46 7.04 -0.78 -16.01
CA ASP A 46 7.33 0.65 -16.01
C ASP A 46 6.22 1.32 -15.17
N TYR A 47 6.57 1.80 -13.98
CA TYR A 47 5.58 2.37 -13.07
C TYR A 47 4.97 3.65 -13.64
N PHE A 48 5.78 4.50 -14.29
CA PHE A 48 5.30 5.73 -14.87
C PHE A 48 4.28 5.49 -15.99
N LYS A 49 4.57 4.56 -16.90
CA LYS A 49 3.61 4.17 -17.94
C LYS A 49 2.33 3.54 -17.38
N SER A 50 2.42 2.87 -16.22
CA SER A 50 1.27 2.26 -15.58
C SER A 50 0.25 3.29 -15.06
N LEU A 51 0.62 4.55 -14.85
CA LEU A 51 -0.28 5.62 -14.42
C LEU A 51 -1.40 5.92 -15.42
N SER A 52 -1.17 5.67 -16.70
CA SER A 52 -2.19 5.86 -17.75
C SER A 52 -3.21 4.72 -17.83
N SER A 53 -2.99 3.62 -17.12
CA SER A 53 -3.91 2.48 -17.10
C SER A 53 -5.18 2.80 -16.29
N ASN A 54 -6.34 2.38 -16.82
CA ASN A 54 -7.58 2.51 -16.05
C ASN A 54 -7.72 1.35 -15.06
N ILE A 55 -8.60 1.51 -14.06
CA ILE A 55 -8.89 0.49 -13.05
C ILE A 55 -10.16 -0.30 -13.35
N LYS A 56 -10.77 -0.10 -14.52
CA LYS A 56 -12.01 -0.78 -14.92
C LYS A 56 -11.85 -2.29 -14.88
N GLY A 57 -12.75 -2.96 -14.18
CA GLY A 57 -12.74 -4.42 -14.02
C GLY A 57 -11.71 -4.95 -13.02
N LYS A 58 -10.92 -4.09 -12.37
CA LYS A 58 -10.06 -4.53 -11.26
C LYS A 58 -10.90 -4.80 -10.01
N LYS A 59 -10.59 -5.89 -9.33
CA LYS A 59 -11.22 -6.28 -8.07
C LYS A 59 -10.50 -5.62 -6.90
N ILE A 60 -11.23 -4.89 -6.07
CA ILE A 60 -10.69 -4.20 -4.89
C ILE A 60 -11.41 -4.76 -3.66
N GLY A 61 -10.65 -5.44 -2.81
CA GLY A 61 -11.17 -6.01 -1.56
C GLY A 61 -11.26 -4.95 -0.46
N ILE A 62 -12.40 -4.88 0.21
CA ILE A 62 -12.62 -4.03 1.39
C ILE A 62 -12.67 -4.93 2.63
N PRO A 63 -11.63 -4.94 3.49
CA PRO A 63 -11.63 -5.75 4.69
C PRO A 63 -12.62 -5.21 5.72
N LYS A 64 -13.49 -6.09 6.21
CA LYS A 64 -14.42 -5.73 7.29
C LYS A 64 -13.70 -5.35 8.60
N GLU A 65 -12.52 -5.93 8.82
CA GLU A 65 -11.68 -5.71 10.01
C GLU A 65 -11.05 -4.30 10.07
N TYR A 66 -11.08 -3.55 8.96
CA TYR A 66 -10.57 -2.17 8.91
C TYR A 66 -11.60 -1.16 9.42
N ARG A 67 -12.85 -1.60 9.61
CA ARG A 67 -13.87 -0.81 10.28
C ARG A 67 -13.87 -1.18 11.76
N VAL A 68 -13.31 -0.29 12.57
CA VAL A 68 -13.23 -0.47 14.02
C VAL A 68 -14.34 0.31 14.72
N ASP A 69 -14.83 -0.24 15.83
CA ASP A 69 -15.79 0.47 16.68
C ASP A 69 -15.17 1.77 17.19
N GLY A 70 -15.98 2.85 17.17
CA GLY A 70 -15.51 4.19 17.57
C GLY A 70 -14.81 5.00 16.48
N MET A 71 -14.81 4.54 15.22
CA MET A 71 -14.31 5.34 14.09
C MET A 71 -15.08 6.67 14.00
N PRO A 72 -14.40 7.84 13.91
CA PRO A 72 -15.05 9.12 13.70
C PRO A 72 -15.92 9.14 12.44
N LYS A 73 -17.08 9.78 12.51
CA LYS A 73 -18.03 9.83 11.38
C LYS A 73 -17.43 10.47 10.14
N GLU A 74 -16.55 11.43 10.30
CA GLU A 74 -15.84 12.10 9.23
C GLU A 74 -14.93 11.12 8.46
N ILE A 75 -14.24 10.26 9.19
CA ILE A 75 -13.37 9.21 8.59
C ILE A 75 -14.23 8.17 7.87
N GLU A 76 -15.35 7.74 8.48
CA GLU A 76 -16.27 6.80 7.82
C GLU A 76 -16.84 7.41 6.53
N SER A 77 -17.19 8.70 6.51
CA SER A 77 -17.67 9.38 5.29
C SER A 77 -16.62 9.38 4.20
N LEU A 78 -15.36 9.75 4.51
CA LEU A 78 -14.25 9.74 3.55
C LEU A 78 -13.98 8.33 3.00
N TRP A 79 -14.10 7.31 3.85
CA TRP A 79 -13.99 5.92 3.43
C TRP A 79 -15.06 5.54 2.40
N GLN A 80 -16.32 5.93 2.64
CA GLN A 80 -17.44 5.68 1.72
C GLN A 80 -17.28 6.46 0.40
N ASP A 81 -16.80 7.70 0.47
CA ASP A 81 -16.52 8.53 -0.70
C ASP A 81 -15.43 7.89 -1.57
N GLY A 82 -14.38 7.35 -0.95
CA GLY A 82 -13.32 6.60 -1.63
C GLY A 82 -13.87 5.37 -2.34
N ILE A 83 -14.69 4.55 -1.68
CA ILE A 83 -15.33 3.38 -2.28
C ILE A 83 -16.22 3.80 -3.46
N THR A 84 -16.98 4.87 -3.30
CA THR A 84 -17.87 5.39 -4.35
C THR A 84 -17.07 5.86 -5.56
N LEU A 85 -15.95 6.54 -5.35
CA LEU A 85 -15.05 6.96 -6.41
C LEU A 85 -14.48 5.76 -7.19
N LEU A 86 -14.01 4.72 -6.49
CA LEU A 86 -13.49 3.51 -7.11
C LEU A 86 -14.53 2.81 -7.98
N LYS A 87 -15.77 2.72 -7.49
CA LYS A 87 -16.91 2.19 -8.28
C LYS A 87 -17.18 3.03 -9.53
N LYS A 88 -17.18 4.35 -9.43
CA LYS A 88 -17.37 5.26 -10.57
C LYS A 88 -16.26 5.09 -11.63
N LEU A 89 -15.05 4.78 -11.20
CA LEU A 89 -13.93 4.48 -12.09
C LEU A 89 -13.98 3.05 -12.68
N GLY A 90 -15.00 2.28 -12.35
CA GLY A 90 -15.26 0.96 -12.93
C GLY A 90 -14.59 -0.20 -12.22
N ALA A 91 -14.07 0.00 -11.00
CA ALA A 91 -13.58 -1.11 -10.18
C ALA A 91 -14.73 -1.92 -9.58
N GLU A 92 -14.51 -3.23 -9.43
CA GLU A 92 -15.41 -4.15 -8.73
C GLU A 92 -15.00 -4.17 -7.24
N ILE A 93 -15.93 -3.76 -6.37
CA ILE A 93 -15.70 -3.76 -4.92
C ILE A 93 -16.20 -5.08 -4.33
N ILE A 94 -15.34 -5.75 -3.57
CA ILE A 94 -15.62 -7.05 -2.95
C ILE A 94 -15.37 -6.95 -1.44
N ASP A 95 -16.35 -7.35 -0.63
CA ASP A 95 -16.15 -7.49 0.81
C ASP A 95 -15.28 -8.71 1.10
N ILE A 96 -14.20 -8.50 1.83
CA ILE A 96 -13.26 -9.54 2.22
C ILE A 96 -13.09 -9.59 3.75
N SER A 97 -12.48 -10.66 4.23
CA SER A 97 -12.09 -10.80 5.64
C SER A 97 -10.59 -11.07 5.74
N LEU A 98 -9.92 -10.32 6.62
CA LEU A 98 -8.52 -10.48 6.97
C LEU A 98 -8.40 -10.81 8.48
N PRO A 99 -8.71 -12.05 8.90
CA PRO A 99 -8.87 -12.43 10.32
C PRO A 99 -7.58 -12.28 11.14
N HIS A 100 -6.43 -12.22 10.47
CA HIS A 100 -5.12 -12.04 11.11
C HIS A 100 -4.75 -10.58 11.38
N THR A 101 -5.55 -9.60 10.93
CA THR A 101 -5.32 -8.16 11.16
C THR A 101 -5.13 -7.83 12.65
N LYS A 102 -5.83 -8.53 13.54
CA LYS A 102 -5.69 -8.39 15.00
C LYS A 102 -4.28 -8.68 15.54
N TYR A 103 -3.47 -9.41 14.80
CA TYR A 103 -2.10 -9.75 15.20
C TYR A 103 -1.05 -8.79 14.60
N ALA A 104 -1.42 -7.93 13.65
CA ALA A 104 -0.48 -7.08 12.93
C ALA A 104 0.27 -6.12 13.87
N LEU A 105 -0.45 -5.43 14.75
CA LEU A 105 0.16 -4.50 15.70
C LEU A 105 1.02 -5.21 16.76
N PRO A 106 0.57 -6.28 17.44
CA PRO A 106 1.41 -7.04 18.36
C PRO A 106 2.66 -7.63 17.70
N ALA A 107 2.55 -8.17 16.49
CA ALA A 107 3.69 -8.69 15.75
C ALA A 107 4.68 -7.58 15.37
N GLY A 108 4.19 -6.42 14.88
CA GLY A 108 5.03 -5.26 14.59
C GLY A 108 5.81 -4.80 15.81
N ASN A 109 5.16 -4.68 16.97
CA ASN A 109 5.81 -4.27 18.22
C ASN A 109 6.90 -5.26 18.68
N ALA A 110 6.74 -6.56 18.42
CA ALA A 110 7.75 -7.57 18.77
C ALA A 110 9.04 -7.44 17.94
N TYR A 111 8.99 -6.79 16.78
CA TYR A 111 10.16 -6.51 15.93
C TYR A 111 10.81 -5.14 16.16
N LEU A 112 10.20 -4.30 17.01
CA LEU A 112 10.71 -2.96 17.33
C LEU A 112 11.65 -2.94 18.55
N VAL A 113 11.94 -4.10 19.13
CA VAL A 113 12.82 -4.27 20.31
C VAL A 113 14.23 -4.66 19.87
#